data_0481342e320030abb92191a80611a0f7
#
_entry.id   0481342e320030abb92191a80611a0f7
#
_cell.length_a   1.000
_cell.length_b   1.000
_cell.length_c   1.000
_cell.angle_alpha   90.00
_cell.angle_beta   90.00
_cell.angle_gamma   90.00
#
_symmetry.space_group_name_H-M   'P 1'
#
loop_
_entity.id
_entity.type
_entity.pdbx_description
1 polymer ?
#
loop_
_entity_poly.entity_id
_entity_poly.type
_entity_poly.pdbx_seq_one_letter_code
_entity_poly.pdbx_strand_id
1 'polypeptide(L)'
;MHYHANFALYINGRRDELKSFTFYEEVSACTVHDSNNPKTRVHMHDQNNGLVHVHAEGATWGYFFANLGYTLGDKLIGTDSVFDKVDNKGYTIYADGKDGKQLSFILNGKKISNIANVVIASEDRLLIDYGNTSQEKLDQYFATVPTDALKANTQRDPASCGGGHQITFLERLKKSIYQ
;
A
#
# COMPACT_ATOMS: atom_id res chain seq x y z
N MET A 1 12.11 9.59 -8.33
CA MET A 1 11.44 9.65 -7.01
C MET A 1 11.25 8.21 -6.55
N HIS A 2 11.56 7.90 -5.29
CA HIS A 2 11.31 6.59 -4.70
C HIS A 2 11.09 6.76 -3.21
N TYR A 3 9.97 6.29 -2.71
CA TYR A 3 9.62 6.30 -1.29
C TYR A 3 8.63 5.18 -0.98
N HIS A 4 8.39 4.94 0.30
CA HIS A 4 7.56 3.86 0.79
C HIS A 4 6.43 4.36 1.68
N ALA A 5 5.36 3.56 1.71
CA ALA A 5 4.24 3.71 2.62
C ALA A 5 3.82 2.34 3.15
N ASN A 6 3.02 2.31 4.20
CA ASN A 6 2.52 1.07 4.77
C ASN A 6 1.00 0.98 4.74
N PHE A 7 0.46 -0.23 4.64
CA PHE A 7 -0.98 -0.45 4.76
C PHE A 7 -1.32 -1.80 5.40
N ALA A 8 -2.57 -1.92 5.84
CA ALA A 8 -3.22 -3.18 6.16
C ALA A 8 -4.68 -3.15 5.71
N LEU A 9 -5.17 -4.28 5.24
CA LEU A 9 -6.56 -4.48 4.85
C LEU A 9 -7.20 -5.54 5.74
N TYR A 10 -8.36 -5.23 6.32
CA TYR A 10 -9.19 -6.14 7.07
C TYR A 10 -10.57 -6.27 6.43
N ILE A 11 -11.06 -7.49 6.29
CA ILE A 11 -12.40 -7.78 5.79
C ILE A 11 -13.08 -8.74 6.78
N ASN A 12 -14.18 -8.31 7.38
CA ASN A 12 -14.93 -9.07 8.36
C ASN A 12 -14.05 -9.60 9.51
N GLY A 13 -13.17 -8.76 10.03
CA GLY A 13 -12.28 -9.08 11.14
C GLY A 13 -11.04 -9.91 10.80
N ARG A 14 -10.82 -10.23 9.53
CA ARG A 14 -9.65 -10.98 9.05
C ARG A 14 -8.73 -10.07 8.25
N ARG A 15 -7.44 -10.10 8.58
CA ARG A 15 -6.43 -9.42 7.78
C ARG A 15 -6.25 -10.15 6.45
N ASP A 16 -6.18 -9.39 5.37
CA ASP A 16 -5.75 -9.90 4.08
C ASP A 16 -4.21 -9.99 4.06
N GLU A 17 -3.71 -11.21 4.00
CA GLU A 17 -2.27 -11.48 4.04
C GLU A 17 -1.60 -11.37 2.66
N LEU A 18 -2.38 -11.10 1.61
CA LEU A 18 -1.87 -10.91 0.24
C LEU A 18 -0.82 -11.96 -0.16
N LYS A 19 -1.13 -13.25 0.10
CA LYS A 19 -0.17 -14.36 -0.04
C LYS A 19 0.12 -14.75 -1.49
N SER A 20 -0.73 -14.35 -2.45
CA SER A 20 -0.49 -14.69 -3.85
C SER A 20 0.73 -13.95 -4.39
N PHE A 21 1.59 -14.66 -5.10
CA PHE A 21 2.72 -14.04 -5.80
C PHE A 21 2.28 -13.00 -6.84
N THR A 22 1.02 -13.04 -7.30
CA THR A 22 0.47 -12.09 -8.28
C THR A 22 0.36 -10.66 -7.75
N PHE A 23 0.45 -10.46 -6.42
CA PHE A 23 0.43 -9.15 -5.80
C PHE A 23 1.80 -8.46 -5.78
N TYR A 24 2.85 -9.19 -6.14
CA TYR A 24 4.22 -8.71 -6.03
C TYR A 24 4.87 -8.64 -7.40
N GLU A 25 5.57 -7.56 -7.65
CA GLU A 25 6.41 -7.44 -8.85
C GLU A 25 7.81 -8.00 -8.56
N GLU A 26 8.44 -8.53 -9.59
CA GLU A 26 9.84 -8.90 -9.49
C GLU A 26 10.72 -7.66 -9.40
N VAL A 27 11.83 -7.76 -8.68
CA VAL A 27 12.82 -6.68 -8.53
C VAL A 27 13.33 -6.17 -9.88
N SER A 28 13.41 -7.05 -10.88
CA SER A 28 13.77 -6.67 -12.25
C SER A 28 12.80 -5.66 -12.87
N ALA A 29 11.53 -5.63 -12.46
CA ALA A 29 10.54 -4.67 -12.92
C ALA A 29 10.88 -3.23 -12.49
N CYS A 30 11.60 -3.06 -11.38
CA CYS A 30 12.02 -1.76 -10.89
C CYS A 30 13.10 -1.09 -11.78
N THR A 31 13.82 -1.87 -12.56
CA THR A 31 14.89 -1.38 -13.45
C THR A 31 14.39 -1.04 -14.84
N VAL A 32 13.22 -1.54 -15.21
CA VAL A 32 12.59 -1.28 -16.50
C VAL A 32 11.63 -0.11 -16.36
N HIS A 33 12.04 1.09 -16.76
CA HIS A 33 11.16 2.25 -16.86
C HIS A 33 10.20 2.11 -18.05
N ASP A 34 9.29 1.14 -17.99
CA ASP A 34 8.18 1.09 -18.94
C ASP A 34 7.06 2.02 -18.46
N SER A 35 7.03 3.23 -19.02
CA SER A 35 5.98 4.22 -18.71
C SER A 35 4.56 3.74 -19.01
N ASN A 36 4.41 2.67 -19.82
CA ASN A 36 3.11 2.10 -20.17
C ASN A 36 2.65 1.03 -19.17
N ASN A 37 3.56 0.50 -18.35
CA ASN A 37 3.17 -0.46 -17.30
C ASN A 37 2.80 0.28 -16.01
N PRO A 38 1.52 0.29 -15.62
CA PRO A 38 1.07 0.98 -14.42
C PRO A 38 1.74 0.49 -13.14
N LYS A 39 2.16 -0.76 -13.09
CA LYS A 39 2.81 -1.38 -11.94
C LYS A 39 4.24 -0.84 -11.70
N THR A 40 4.90 -0.26 -12.69
CA THR A 40 6.19 0.40 -12.50
C THR A 40 6.10 1.69 -11.68
N ARG A 41 4.90 2.24 -11.50
CA ARG A 41 4.65 3.49 -10.77
C ARG A 41 4.44 3.29 -9.29
N VAL A 42 3.73 2.23 -8.92
CA VAL A 42 3.44 1.85 -7.54
C VAL A 42 3.15 0.36 -7.45
N HIS A 43 3.80 -0.33 -6.55
CA HIS A 43 3.68 -1.80 -6.39
C HIS A 43 4.16 -2.28 -5.02
N MET A 44 4.10 -3.59 -4.82
CA MET A 44 4.80 -4.31 -3.75
C MET A 44 5.80 -5.29 -4.37
N HIS A 45 6.85 -5.64 -3.62
CA HIS A 45 7.76 -6.73 -3.96
C HIS A 45 8.30 -7.46 -2.72
N ASP A 46 9.18 -8.46 -2.91
CA ASP A 46 9.81 -9.26 -1.85
C ASP A 46 8.84 -9.94 -0.89
N GLN A 47 7.59 -10.18 -1.32
CA GLN A 47 6.52 -10.75 -0.49
C GLN A 47 6.29 -9.97 0.83
N ASN A 48 6.69 -8.69 0.85
CA ASN A 48 6.44 -7.82 1.99
C ASN A 48 5.02 -7.25 1.89
N ASN A 49 4.07 -7.96 2.51
CA ASN A 49 2.66 -7.56 2.51
C ASN A 49 2.42 -6.36 3.42
N GLY A 50 2.21 -5.23 2.84
CA GLY A 50 1.95 -3.99 3.56
C GLY A 50 3.03 -2.94 3.41
N LEU A 51 4.07 -3.20 2.60
CA LEU A 51 5.03 -2.18 2.17
C LEU A 51 4.78 -1.83 0.70
N VAL A 52 4.41 -0.58 0.47
CA VAL A 52 4.16 -0.01 -0.86
C VAL A 52 5.39 0.73 -1.33
N HIS A 53 5.83 0.44 -2.55
CA HIS A 53 6.90 1.14 -3.25
C HIS A 53 6.30 2.13 -4.24
N VAL A 54 6.64 3.41 -4.12
CA VAL A 54 6.13 4.49 -4.98
C VAL A 54 7.28 5.08 -5.78
N HIS A 55 7.17 5.03 -7.10
CA HIS A 55 8.19 5.49 -8.06
C HIS A 55 7.75 6.70 -8.90
N ALA A 56 6.48 7.10 -8.82
CA ALA A 56 5.94 8.20 -9.61
C ALA A 56 5.13 9.17 -8.76
N GLU A 57 5.18 10.44 -9.12
CA GLU A 57 4.32 11.48 -8.55
C GLU A 57 2.85 11.19 -8.82
N GLY A 58 2.00 11.56 -7.87
CA GLY A 58 0.56 11.46 -8.02
C GLY A 58 -0.01 10.05 -7.97
N ALA A 59 0.78 9.04 -7.58
CA ALA A 59 0.26 7.70 -7.33
C ALA A 59 -0.73 7.74 -6.16
N THR A 60 -1.97 7.33 -6.40
CA THR A 60 -3.02 7.31 -5.38
C THR A 60 -3.21 5.92 -4.78
N TRP A 61 -3.86 5.85 -3.62
CA TRP A 61 -4.21 4.56 -3.02
C TRP A 61 -5.13 3.73 -3.93
N GLY A 62 -6.13 4.37 -4.59
CA GLY A 62 -6.98 3.67 -5.56
C GLY A 62 -6.19 3.09 -6.73
N TYR A 63 -5.20 3.84 -7.23
CA TYR A 63 -4.33 3.36 -8.30
C TYR A 63 -3.46 2.16 -7.85
N PHE A 64 -2.90 2.24 -6.63
CA PHE A 64 -2.15 1.13 -6.05
C PHE A 64 -3.02 -0.14 -5.92
N PHE A 65 -4.23 -0.02 -5.36
CA PHE A 65 -5.13 -1.16 -5.21
C PHE A 65 -5.58 -1.72 -6.56
N ALA A 66 -5.78 -0.88 -7.58
CA ALA A 66 -6.08 -1.33 -8.93
C ALA A 66 -4.93 -2.20 -9.51
N ASN A 67 -3.67 -1.85 -9.24
CA ASN A 67 -2.52 -2.66 -9.63
C ASN A 67 -2.48 -4.04 -8.95
N LEU A 68 -3.10 -4.18 -7.77
CA LEU A 68 -3.28 -5.45 -7.08
C LEU A 68 -4.50 -6.24 -7.59
N GLY A 69 -5.29 -5.68 -8.52
CA GLY A 69 -6.54 -6.29 -8.98
C GLY A 69 -7.74 -6.00 -8.07
N TYR A 70 -7.61 -5.07 -7.12
CA TYR A 70 -8.72 -4.61 -6.28
C TYR A 70 -9.43 -3.42 -6.89
N THR A 71 -10.70 -3.27 -6.59
CA THR A 71 -11.41 -1.99 -6.79
C THR A 71 -11.46 -1.28 -5.44
N LEU A 72 -10.88 -0.09 -5.33
CA LEU A 72 -10.99 0.74 -4.14
C LEU A 72 -11.72 2.04 -4.50
N GLY A 73 -12.87 2.24 -3.87
CA GLY A 73 -13.63 3.49 -3.89
C GLY A 73 -13.88 3.99 -2.48
N ASP A 74 -14.47 5.16 -2.35
CA ASP A 74 -14.75 5.76 -1.04
C ASP A 74 -15.88 5.05 -0.28
N LYS A 75 -16.68 4.23 -0.98
CA LYS A 75 -17.84 3.51 -0.44
C LYS A 75 -17.83 2.01 -0.73
N LEU A 76 -16.78 1.49 -1.32
CA LEU A 76 -16.68 0.07 -1.60
C LEU A 76 -15.22 -0.37 -1.72
N ILE A 77 -14.99 -1.65 -1.42
CA ILE A 77 -13.79 -2.37 -1.83
C ILE A 77 -14.21 -3.67 -2.51
N GLY A 78 -13.64 -3.96 -3.66
CA GLY A 78 -13.85 -5.19 -4.40
C GLY A 78 -12.55 -5.98 -4.53
N THR A 79 -12.62 -7.28 -4.39
CA THR A 79 -11.46 -8.17 -4.48
C THR A 79 -11.87 -9.58 -4.88
N ASP A 80 -11.01 -10.26 -5.60
CA ASP A 80 -11.02 -11.71 -5.79
C ASP A 80 -9.97 -12.39 -4.92
N SER A 81 -9.48 -11.69 -3.89
CA SER A 81 -8.42 -12.20 -3.03
C SER A 81 -8.78 -13.57 -2.46
N VAL A 82 -7.76 -14.35 -2.16
CA VAL A 82 -7.85 -15.76 -1.73
C VAL A 82 -8.74 -15.98 -0.49
N PHE A 83 -9.11 -14.94 0.22
CA PHE A 83 -10.07 -15.01 1.32
C PHE A 83 -11.43 -15.57 0.90
N ASP A 84 -11.88 -15.22 -0.30
CA ASP A 84 -13.21 -15.58 -0.76
C ASP A 84 -13.21 -16.84 -1.63
N LYS A 85 -12.03 -17.35 -2.03
CA LYS A 85 -11.92 -18.60 -2.80
C LYS A 85 -12.30 -19.85 -2.01
N VAL A 86 -12.42 -19.76 -0.69
CA VAL A 86 -12.91 -20.88 0.13
C VAL A 86 -14.33 -21.29 -0.29
N ASP A 87 -15.09 -20.36 -0.86
CA ASP A 87 -16.47 -20.59 -1.29
C ASP A 87 -16.67 -20.61 -2.81
N ASN A 88 -15.63 -20.59 -3.61
CA ASN A 88 -15.70 -20.45 -5.08
C ASN A 88 -16.45 -19.20 -5.58
N LYS A 89 -16.51 -18.15 -4.79
CA LYS A 89 -17.34 -16.98 -5.07
C LYS A 89 -16.72 -15.94 -6.00
N GLY A 90 -15.57 -16.14 -6.55
CA GLY A 90 -14.98 -15.15 -7.46
C GLY A 90 -14.85 -13.73 -6.86
N TYR A 91 -14.91 -12.72 -7.71
CA TYR A 91 -14.76 -11.32 -7.30
C TYR A 91 -15.94 -10.84 -6.44
N THR A 92 -15.65 -10.36 -5.22
CA THR A 92 -16.65 -9.90 -4.26
C THR A 92 -16.53 -8.39 -4.01
N ILE A 93 -17.66 -7.69 -3.99
CA ILE A 93 -17.75 -6.28 -3.67
C ILE A 93 -18.32 -6.11 -2.25
N TYR A 94 -17.57 -5.44 -1.41
CA TYR A 94 -17.93 -5.06 -0.05
C TYR A 94 -18.31 -3.58 -0.05
N ALA A 95 -19.61 -3.30 0.00
CA ALA A 95 -20.14 -1.93 -0.05
C ALA A 95 -20.47 -1.42 1.35
N ASP A 96 -20.10 -0.17 1.62
CA ASP A 96 -20.40 0.55 2.86
C ASP A 96 -21.92 0.56 3.14
N GLY A 97 -22.31 0.24 4.37
CA GLY A 97 -23.71 0.15 4.80
C GLY A 97 -24.41 -1.18 4.47
N LYS A 98 -23.82 -2.04 3.63
CA LYS A 98 -24.40 -3.34 3.30
C LYS A 98 -24.33 -4.28 4.50
N ASP A 99 -25.45 -4.91 4.82
CA ASP A 99 -25.59 -5.86 5.94
C ASP A 99 -25.16 -5.27 7.30
N GLY A 100 -25.34 -3.95 7.50
CA GLY A 100 -24.94 -3.24 8.72
C GLY A 100 -23.43 -3.07 8.90
N LYS A 101 -22.65 -3.41 7.88
CA LYS A 101 -21.19 -3.28 7.90
C LYS A 101 -20.75 -1.94 7.33
N GLN A 102 -19.62 -1.45 7.80
CA GLN A 102 -19.04 -0.19 7.39
C GLN A 102 -17.68 -0.38 6.73
N LEU A 103 -17.38 0.47 5.76
CA LEU A 103 -16.04 0.63 5.22
C LEU A 103 -15.37 1.80 5.93
N SER A 104 -14.27 1.54 6.59
CA SER A 104 -13.54 2.53 7.38
C SER A 104 -12.12 2.68 6.87
N PHE A 105 -11.65 3.93 6.78
CA PHE A 105 -10.29 4.28 6.41
C PHE A 105 -9.63 5.05 7.55
N ILE A 106 -8.44 4.61 7.99
CA ILE A 106 -7.63 5.34 8.95
C ILE A 106 -6.27 5.60 8.32
N LEU A 107 -5.99 6.86 8.03
CA LEU A 107 -4.72 7.31 7.48
C LEU A 107 -3.95 8.08 8.55
N ASN A 108 -2.74 7.60 8.86
CA ASN A 108 -1.87 8.21 9.88
C ASN A 108 -2.56 8.44 11.23
N GLY A 109 -3.39 7.47 11.64
CA GLY A 109 -4.14 7.51 12.89
C GLY A 109 -5.40 8.38 12.87
N LYS A 110 -5.77 8.94 11.73
CA LYS A 110 -7.00 9.75 11.58
C LYS A 110 -8.01 9.06 10.68
N LYS A 111 -9.26 8.97 11.13
CA LYS A 111 -10.36 8.48 10.30
C LYS A 111 -10.65 9.50 9.19
N ILE A 112 -10.73 9.02 7.96
CA ILE A 112 -11.04 9.81 6.77
C ILE A 112 -12.20 9.20 6.01
N SER A 113 -12.88 9.98 5.18
CA SER A 113 -14.05 9.53 4.42
C SER A 113 -13.71 9.12 2.99
N ASN A 114 -12.63 9.63 2.42
CA ASN A 114 -12.23 9.41 1.04
C ASN A 114 -10.80 8.94 0.99
N ILE A 115 -10.51 7.90 0.23
CA ILE A 115 -9.15 7.34 0.12
C ILE A 115 -8.72 7.09 -1.32
N ALA A 116 -9.64 6.74 -2.21
CA ALA A 116 -9.29 6.28 -3.55
C ALA A 116 -8.42 7.29 -4.33
N ASN A 117 -8.72 8.58 -4.21
CA ASN A 117 -8.00 9.66 -4.89
C ASN A 117 -6.94 10.35 -4.03
N VAL A 118 -6.69 9.85 -2.82
CA VAL A 118 -5.63 10.40 -1.97
C VAL A 118 -4.28 9.93 -2.50
N VAL A 119 -3.40 10.90 -2.78
CA VAL A 119 -2.02 10.62 -3.19
C VAL A 119 -1.27 10.01 -2.02
N ILE A 120 -0.57 8.92 -2.28
CA ILE A 120 0.27 8.26 -1.28
C ILE A 120 1.43 9.19 -0.94
N ALA A 121 1.60 9.51 0.33
CA ALA A 121 2.75 10.25 0.81
C ALA A 121 3.80 9.32 1.42
N SER A 122 5.05 9.81 1.49
CA SER A 122 6.14 9.07 2.13
C SER A 122 5.78 8.77 3.59
N GLU A 123 5.95 7.52 3.99
CA GLU A 123 5.69 7.01 5.34
C GLU A 123 4.21 7.02 5.77
N ASP A 124 3.28 7.21 4.82
CA ASP A 124 1.86 7.02 5.11
C ASP A 124 1.62 5.63 5.71
N ARG A 125 0.68 5.58 6.65
CA ARG A 125 0.17 4.35 7.23
C ARG A 125 -1.34 4.30 7.07
N LEU A 126 -1.83 3.39 6.23
CA LEU A 126 -3.24 3.23 5.91
C LEU A 126 -3.81 1.93 6.48
N LEU A 127 -4.87 2.03 7.26
CA LEU A 127 -5.77 0.91 7.54
C LEU A 127 -7.03 1.05 6.69
N ILE A 128 -7.40 -0.04 6.03
CA ILE A 128 -8.73 -0.23 5.43
C ILE A 128 -9.42 -1.35 6.21
N ASP A 129 -10.61 -1.10 6.71
CA ASP A 129 -11.43 -2.12 7.37
C ASP A 129 -12.85 -2.13 6.80
N TYR A 130 -13.34 -3.32 6.49
CA TYR A 130 -14.74 -3.57 6.18
C TYR A 130 -15.32 -4.54 7.17
N GLY A 131 -16.27 -4.08 7.97
CA GLY A 131 -16.90 -4.91 9.00
C GLY A 131 -17.86 -4.17 9.91
N ASN A 132 -18.37 -4.87 10.91
CA ASN A 132 -19.04 -4.27 12.05
C ASN A 132 -18.03 -4.10 13.19
N THR A 133 -17.08 -3.18 12.99
CA THR A 133 -15.86 -3.05 13.81
C THR A 133 -16.00 -1.85 14.74
N SER A 134 -15.83 -2.07 16.05
CA SER A 134 -15.83 -0.98 17.04
C SER A 134 -14.60 -0.08 16.87
N GLN A 135 -14.68 1.16 17.38
CA GLN A 135 -13.54 2.08 17.32
C GLN A 135 -12.31 1.49 18.02
N GLU A 136 -12.47 0.90 19.20
CA GLU A 136 -11.38 0.24 19.92
C GLU A 136 -10.70 -0.84 19.06
N LYS A 137 -11.50 -1.61 18.33
CA LYS A 137 -10.97 -2.65 17.45
C LYS A 137 -10.28 -2.08 16.23
N LEU A 138 -10.79 -0.98 15.68
CA LEU A 138 -10.11 -0.25 14.59
C LEU A 138 -8.75 0.26 15.05
N ASP A 139 -8.63 0.78 16.28
CA ASP A 139 -7.36 1.24 16.85
C ASP A 139 -6.37 0.07 17.01
N GLN A 140 -6.86 -1.10 17.47
CA GLN A 140 -6.07 -2.33 17.51
C GLN A 140 -5.60 -2.76 16.12
N TYR A 141 -6.46 -2.71 15.10
CA TYR A 141 -6.07 -3.03 13.73
C TYR A 141 -5.07 -2.01 13.16
N PHE A 142 -5.27 -0.72 13.43
CA PHE A 142 -4.32 0.29 13.00
C PHE A 142 -2.93 0.09 13.62
N ALA A 143 -2.86 -0.38 14.87
CA ALA A 143 -1.59 -0.72 15.51
C ALA A 143 -0.85 -1.86 14.79
N THR A 144 -1.54 -2.71 14.02
CA THR A 144 -0.92 -3.78 13.22
C THR A 144 -0.46 -3.34 11.84
N VAL A 145 -0.77 -2.11 11.40
CA VAL A 145 -0.23 -1.57 10.15
C VAL A 145 1.29 -1.50 10.29
N PRO A 146 2.07 -2.08 9.37
CA PRO A 146 3.53 -2.05 9.45
C PRO A 146 4.10 -0.63 9.59
N THR A 147 5.33 -0.53 10.03
CA THR A 147 6.06 0.74 10.25
C THR A 147 7.44 0.73 9.59
N ASP A 148 7.65 -0.16 8.66
CA ASP A 148 8.94 -0.38 8.02
C ASP A 148 9.21 0.57 6.83
N ALA A 149 8.24 1.37 6.40
CA ALA A 149 8.41 2.38 5.35
C ALA A 149 9.54 3.37 5.66
N LEU A 150 9.62 3.90 6.90
CA LEU A 150 10.71 4.77 7.32
C LEU A 150 12.07 4.08 7.19
N LYS A 151 12.15 2.82 7.62
CA LYS A 151 13.37 2.02 7.50
C LYS A 151 13.74 1.81 6.03
N ALA A 152 12.76 1.46 5.18
CA ALA A 152 12.96 1.27 3.76
C ALA A 152 13.40 2.56 3.05
N ASN A 153 12.90 3.73 3.46
CA ASN A 153 13.31 5.04 2.94
C ASN A 153 14.75 5.42 3.31
N THR A 154 15.26 4.94 4.44
CA THR A 154 16.58 5.31 4.96
C THR A 154 17.67 4.30 4.67
N GLN A 155 17.31 3.05 4.43
CA GLN A 155 18.23 1.98 4.06
C GLN A 155 18.35 1.87 2.54
N ARG A 156 19.50 1.37 2.08
CA ARG A 156 19.64 0.99 0.68
C ARG A 156 18.67 -0.16 0.41
N ASP A 157 17.72 0.06 -0.48
CA ASP A 157 16.82 -0.99 -0.93
C ASP A 157 17.65 -2.13 -1.53
N PRO A 158 17.65 -3.35 -0.95
CA PRO A 158 18.37 -4.48 -1.49
C PRO A 158 17.92 -4.85 -2.90
N ALA A 159 16.67 -4.52 -3.21
CA ALA A 159 16.03 -4.78 -4.46
C ALA A 159 16.47 -3.83 -5.59
N SER A 160 17.36 -2.87 -5.35
CA SER A 160 17.86 -1.91 -6.35
C SER A 160 16.78 -1.10 -7.08
N CYS A 161 15.55 -1.05 -6.54
CA CYS A 161 14.48 -0.23 -7.09
C CYS A 161 14.81 1.28 -7.08
N GLY A 162 15.75 1.67 -6.26
CA GLY A 162 16.37 2.97 -6.30
C GLY A 162 17.47 3.02 -7.36
N GLY A 163 17.13 3.09 -8.64
CA GLY A 163 18.06 3.47 -9.73
C GLY A 163 18.64 4.88 -9.52
N GLY A 164 18.77 5.32 -8.27
CA GLY A 164 19.32 6.58 -7.84
C GLY A 164 20.83 6.49 -7.76
N HIS A 165 21.51 7.39 -8.46
CA HIS A 165 22.88 7.80 -8.21
C HIS A 165 23.21 7.61 -6.73
N GLN A 166 24.16 6.71 -6.45
CA GLN A 166 24.76 6.63 -5.11
C GLN A 166 25.32 8.02 -4.80
N ILE A 167 24.65 8.76 -3.92
CA ILE A 167 25.27 9.97 -3.37
C ILE A 167 26.50 9.49 -2.64
N THR A 168 27.66 9.67 -3.26
CA THR A 168 28.96 9.28 -2.69
C THR A 168 29.17 10.02 -1.38
N PHE A 169 29.99 9.47 -0.51
CA PHE A 169 30.39 10.13 0.74
C PHE A 169 30.85 11.58 0.51
N LEU A 170 31.53 11.83 -0.60
CA LEU A 170 31.99 13.17 -1.03
C LEU A 170 30.85 14.13 -1.38
N GLU A 171 29.75 13.63 -1.97
CA GLU A 171 28.56 14.46 -2.26
C GLU A 171 27.76 14.78 -1.00
N ARG A 172 27.71 13.87 -0.02
CA ARG A 172 27.15 14.14 1.30
C ARG A 172 27.93 15.20 2.07
N LEU A 173 29.27 15.13 2.02
CA LEU A 173 30.14 16.14 2.60
C LEU A 173 29.95 17.51 1.94
N LYS A 174 29.83 17.57 0.62
CA LYS A 174 29.58 18.83 -0.09
C LYS A 174 28.25 19.46 0.31
N LYS A 175 27.17 18.68 0.46
CA LYS A 175 25.87 19.19 0.93
C LYS A 175 25.91 19.71 2.37
N SER A 176 26.75 19.17 3.27
CA SER A 176 26.86 19.63 4.65
C SER A 176 27.73 20.89 4.83
N ILE A 177 28.51 21.27 3.82
CA ILE A 177 29.41 22.44 3.87
C ILE A 177 28.76 23.69 3.25
N TYR A 178 27.70 23.52 2.45
CA TYR A 178 27.00 24.61 1.75
C TYR A 178 25.56 24.88 2.26
N GLN A 179 25.24 24.49 3.50
CA GLN A 179 24.05 24.94 4.23
C GLN A 179 24.42 25.88 5.36
#